data_2e867b4cce7402d113a8d0fec2b20297
#
_entry.id   2e867b4cce7402d113a8d0fec2b20297
#
_cell.length_a   1.000
_cell.length_b   1.000
_cell.length_c   1.000
_cell.angle_alpha   90.00
_cell.angle_beta   90.00
_cell.angle_gamma   90.00
#
_symmetry.space_group_name_H-M   'P 1'
#
loop_
_entity.id
_entity.type
_entity.pdbx_description
1 polymer ?
#
loop_
_entity_poly.entity_id
_entity_poly.type
_entity_poly.pdbx_seq_one_letter_code
_entity_poly.pdbx_strand_id
1 'polypeptide(L)'
;MIGSDARPRVVWSLDFELRWGMHDLLGMDRNAYRTNLEGAREAVPQLLDLFLQRGVRATWATVGALACNDWDEYFRLAPSPPRYADSRRAFDPRYADLDPDGVLHFAPELVRLVSQTKGQDLGTHTFSHIFLGERGVAQKDVQADHAAVTGLFRERLSTVPTSLVFPRNQVAFLNFYRANGITAWRDNERSWYLNQTKCANHPIPRALRIADALTPFWTRGGRFLEGGTTSTLFVRVTLPEIAWKVHLAKVAAEVRCMRRDTVLHFWLHPHNVGGNLRRGMARIVQVLDTIDKYAREGTVYASMRDLALSAALDNSAKT
;
A
#
# COMPACT_ATOMS: atom_id res chain seq x y z
N MET A 1 2.25 -3.12 -25.87
CA MET A 1 3.27 -4.20 -25.82
C MET A 1 4.45 -3.68 -25.04
N ILE A 2 4.88 -4.37 -23.99
CA ILE A 2 6.06 -4.04 -23.18
C ILE A 2 7.29 -4.32 -24.07
N GLY A 3 8.27 -3.42 -24.07
CA GLY A 3 9.43 -3.47 -24.95
C GLY A 3 10.31 -4.73 -24.80
N SER A 4 11.40 -4.81 -25.55
CA SER A 4 12.28 -5.98 -25.70
C SER A 4 12.97 -6.48 -24.42
N ASP A 5 12.88 -5.78 -23.29
CA ASP A 5 13.38 -6.18 -21.97
C ASP A 5 12.25 -6.69 -21.06
N ALA A 6 11.46 -7.64 -21.58
CA ALA A 6 10.29 -8.21 -20.91
C ALA A 6 10.70 -9.18 -19.78
N ARG A 7 11.37 -8.68 -18.72
CA ARG A 7 11.67 -9.45 -17.52
C ARG A 7 10.46 -9.54 -16.60
N PRO A 8 10.21 -10.70 -15.94
CA PRO A 8 9.20 -10.79 -14.88
C PRO A 8 9.55 -9.82 -13.75
N ARG A 9 8.54 -9.16 -13.19
CA ARG A 9 8.75 -8.17 -12.13
C ARG A 9 7.94 -8.53 -10.90
N VAL A 10 8.59 -8.47 -9.75
CA VAL A 10 7.95 -8.58 -8.44
C VAL A 10 7.89 -7.19 -7.82
N VAL A 11 6.70 -6.77 -7.46
CA VAL A 11 6.42 -5.48 -6.81
C VAL A 11 5.98 -5.73 -5.38
N TRP A 12 6.45 -4.89 -4.48
CA TRP A 12 5.93 -4.79 -3.13
C TRP A 12 5.34 -3.41 -2.91
N SER A 13 4.16 -3.34 -2.30
CA SER A 13 3.66 -2.10 -1.71
C SER A 13 3.27 -2.31 -0.26
N LEU A 14 3.57 -1.31 0.56
CA LEU A 14 3.25 -1.31 1.98
C LEU A 14 2.32 -0.14 2.25
N ASP A 15 1.13 -0.44 2.78
CA ASP A 15 0.19 0.60 3.17
C ASP A 15 0.63 1.11 4.55
N PHE A 16 1.43 2.17 4.55
CA PHE A 16 1.98 2.79 5.75
C PHE A 16 1.03 3.89 6.24
N GLU A 17 0.18 3.51 7.16
CA GLU A 17 -1.00 4.30 7.53
C GLU A 17 -1.20 4.43 9.05
N LEU A 18 -0.54 3.63 9.90
CA LEU A 18 -0.79 3.58 11.34
C LEU A 18 -2.30 3.57 11.65
N ARG A 19 -2.76 4.43 12.58
CA ARG A 19 -4.19 4.47 12.95
C ARG A 19 -5.07 5.14 11.89
N TRP A 20 -4.52 5.91 10.96
CA TRP A 20 -5.29 6.59 9.91
C TRP A 20 -6.13 5.63 9.06
N GLY A 21 -5.60 4.44 8.73
CA GLY A 21 -6.34 3.43 7.98
C GLY A 21 -7.36 2.63 8.77
N MET A 22 -7.46 2.88 10.07
CA MET A 22 -8.24 2.05 11.00
C MET A 22 -9.33 2.82 11.76
N HIS A 23 -9.45 4.13 11.59
CA HIS A 23 -10.33 4.96 12.40
C HIS A 23 -11.80 4.55 12.33
N ASP A 24 -12.30 4.20 11.15
CA ASP A 24 -13.68 3.76 10.95
C ASP A 24 -13.98 2.34 11.48
N LEU A 25 -12.95 1.56 11.79
CA LEU A 25 -13.07 0.19 12.32
C LEU A 25 -12.88 0.15 13.83
N LEU A 26 -11.90 0.88 14.35
CA LEU A 26 -11.53 0.84 15.76
C LEU A 26 -12.34 1.82 16.60
N GLY A 27 -13.00 2.80 15.95
CA GLY A 27 -13.74 3.86 16.63
C GLY A 27 -12.87 4.58 17.67
N MET A 28 -13.49 4.97 18.80
CA MET A 28 -12.84 5.74 19.87
C MET A 28 -12.15 4.87 20.94
N ASP A 29 -11.89 3.60 20.70
CA ASP A 29 -11.12 2.76 21.61
C ASP A 29 -9.61 3.02 21.44
N ARG A 30 -9.00 3.68 22.44
CA ARG A 30 -7.56 4.00 22.47
C ARG A 30 -6.67 2.76 22.42
N ASN A 31 -7.10 1.67 23.04
CA ASN A 31 -6.31 0.46 23.19
C ASN A 31 -6.51 -0.53 22.03
N ALA A 32 -7.58 -0.32 21.24
CA ALA A 32 -7.84 -1.18 20.10
C ALA A 32 -6.66 -1.17 19.13
N TYR A 33 -6.11 -2.33 18.86
CA TYR A 33 -5.01 -2.54 17.93
C TYR A 33 -3.67 -1.84 18.29
N ARG A 34 -3.53 -1.31 19.51
CA ARG A 34 -2.37 -0.52 19.95
C ARG A 34 -1.05 -1.24 19.75
N THR A 35 -0.95 -2.50 20.19
CA THR A 35 0.26 -3.33 20.03
C THR A 35 0.70 -3.44 18.57
N ASN A 36 -0.25 -3.56 17.63
CA ASN A 36 0.04 -3.61 16.21
C ASN A 36 0.59 -2.27 15.68
N LEU A 37 0.01 -1.16 16.13
CA LEU A 37 0.39 0.17 15.67
C LEU A 37 1.76 0.58 16.24
N GLU A 38 2.00 0.35 17.52
CA GLU A 38 3.32 0.56 18.14
C GLU A 38 4.37 -0.36 17.51
N GLY A 39 4.06 -1.65 17.35
CA GLY A 39 4.94 -2.60 16.68
C GLY A 39 5.20 -2.28 15.21
N ALA A 40 4.33 -1.53 14.53
CA ALA A 40 4.61 -1.04 13.19
C ALA A 40 5.82 -0.09 13.16
N ARG A 41 6.00 0.71 14.22
CA ARG A 41 7.15 1.61 14.34
C ARG A 41 8.47 0.88 14.43
N GLU A 42 8.47 -0.32 15.02
CA GLU A 42 9.64 -1.21 15.06
C GLU A 42 9.78 -2.04 13.78
N ALA A 43 8.66 -2.38 13.13
CA ALA A 43 8.66 -3.18 11.91
C ALA A 43 9.20 -2.39 10.71
N VAL A 44 8.91 -1.09 10.59
CA VAL A 44 9.31 -0.28 9.44
C VAL A 44 10.82 -0.26 9.24
N PRO A 45 11.67 0.09 10.23
CA PRO A 45 13.12 0.04 10.07
C PRO A 45 13.63 -1.36 9.71
N GLN A 46 13.13 -2.42 10.37
CA GLN A 46 13.57 -3.78 10.09
C GLN A 46 13.17 -4.27 8.68
N LEU A 47 11.99 -3.85 8.19
CA LEU A 47 11.57 -4.14 6.82
C LEU A 47 12.46 -3.40 5.80
N LEU A 48 12.83 -2.16 6.07
CA LEU A 48 13.74 -1.38 5.21
C LEU A 48 15.12 -2.03 5.13
N ASP A 49 15.68 -2.44 6.27
CA ASP A 49 16.96 -3.14 6.35
C ASP A 49 16.92 -4.47 5.59
N LEU A 50 15.86 -5.27 5.81
CA LEU A 50 15.68 -6.54 5.11
C LEU A 50 15.56 -6.32 3.59
N PHE A 51 14.78 -5.34 3.16
CA PHE A 51 14.59 -5.04 1.75
C PHE A 51 15.89 -4.54 1.11
N LEU A 52 16.65 -3.71 1.79
CA LEU A 52 17.97 -3.27 1.32
C LEU A 52 18.93 -4.46 1.14
N GLN A 53 19.01 -5.34 2.14
CA GLN A 53 19.86 -6.54 2.10
C GLN A 53 19.49 -7.51 0.98
N ARG A 54 18.20 -7.63 0.67
CA ARG A 54 17.65 -8.56 -0.36
C ARG A 54 17.46 -7.88 -1.72
N GLY A 55 17.86 -6.63 -1.88
CA GLY A 55 17.67 -5.87 -3.12
C GLY A 55 16.20 -5.65 -3.50
N VAL A 56 15.28 -5.71 -2.53
CA VAL A 56 13.86 -5.47 -2.73
C VAL A 56 13.60 -3.97 -2.88
N ARG A 57 13.00 -3.59 -4.00
CA ARG A 57 12.54 -2.24 -4.27
C ARG A 57 11.03 -2.21 -4.05
N ALA A 58 10.59 -1.48 -3.03
CA ALA A 58 9.19 -1.43 -2.63
C ALA A 58 8.62 -0.01 -2.72
N THR A 59 7.30 0.09 -2.88
CA THR A 59 6.56 1.35 -2.75
C THR A 59 5.92 1.41 -1.37
N TRP A 60 6.24 2.43 -0.62
CA TRP A 60 5.64 2.74 0.68
C TRP A 60 4.51 3.74 0.47
N ALA A 61 3.29 3.24 0.35
CA ALA A 61 2.09 4.04 0.22
C ALA A 61 1.79 4.69 1.58
N THR A 62 2.24 5.91 1.73
CA THR A 62 2.29 6.61 3.02
C THR A 62 1.14 7.59 3.13
N VAL A 63 0.37 7.50 4.21
CA VAL A 63 -0.61 8.54 4.58
C VAL A 63 0.16 9.82 4.89
N GLY A 64 -0.16 10.91 4.18
CA GLY A 64 0.59 12.17 4.29
C GLY A 64 0.65 12.73 5.70
N ALA A 65 -0.43 12.60 6.45
CA ALA A 65 -0.52 13.02 7.85
C ALA A 65 0.52 12.37 8.77
N LEU A 66 1.06 11.18 8.43
CA LEU A 66 2.16 10.57 9.19
C LEU A 66 3.41 11.46 9.26
N ALA A 67 3.59 12.35 8.28
CA ALA A 67 4.72 13.27 8.22
C ALA A 67 4.52 14.54 9.06
N CYS A 68 3.36 14.76 9.65
CA CYS A 68 3.14 15.82 10.64
C CYS A 68 3.86 15.50 11.96
N ASN A 69 4.29 16.53 12.69
CA ASN A 69 4.96 16.35 13.98
C ASN A 69 3.95 16.12 15.12
N ASP A 70 2.80 16.76 15.03
CA ASP A 70 1.79 16.79 16.09
C ASP A 70 0.40 17.13 15.53
N TRP A 71 -0.59 17.20 16.44
CA TRP A 71 -1.97 17.52 16.12
C TRP A 71 -2.16 18.96 15.66
N ASP A 72 -1.43 19.91 16.20
CA ASP A 72 -1.54 21.35 15.82
C ASP A 72 -1.12 21.52 14.36
N GLU A 73 -0.06 20.87 13.98
CA GLU A 73 0.37 20.87 12.59
C GLU A 73 -0.62 20.15 11.68
N TYR A 74 -1.09 18.98 12.08
CA TYR A 74 -2.11 18.28 11.33
C TYR A 74 -3.35 19.14 11.08
N PHE A 75 -3.92 19.75 12.12
CA PHE A 75 -5.13 20.59 11.99
C PHE A 75 -4.89 21.84 11.14
N ARG A 76 -3.68 22.35 11.12
CA ARG A 76 -3.30 23.48 10.24
C ARG A 76 -3.22 23.10 8.78
N LEU A 77 -2.78 21.88 8.46
CA LEU A 77 -2.53 21.40 7.10
C LEU A 77 -3.70 20.59 6.52
N ALA A 78 -4.47 19.93 7.36
CA ALA A 78 -5.52 19.02 6.93
C ALA A 78 -6.65 19.78 6.21
N PRO A 79 -7.04 19.33 5.02
CA PRO A 79 -8.24 19.86 4.39
C PRO A 79 -9.49 19.46 5.17
N SER A 80 -10.56 20.21 4.99
CA SER A 80 -11.86 19.81 5.51
C SER A 80 -12.23 18.42 4.98
N PRO A 81 -12.74 17.52 5.85
CA PRO A 81 -13.10 16.17 5.39
C PRO A 81 -14.26 16.23 4.39
N PRO A 82 -14.32 15.28 3.44
CA PRO A 82 -15.45 15.16 2.54
C PRO A 82 -16.78 15.03 3.28
N ARG A 83 -17.86 15.50 2.68
CA ARG A 83 -19.22 15.34 3.18
C ARG A 83 -19.75 13.94 2.89
N TYR A 84 -19.16 12.93 3.52
CA TYR A 84 -19.58 11.55 3.35
C TYR A 84 -21.06 11.34 3.67
N ALA A 85 -21.74 10.52 2.87
CA ALA A 85 -23.11 10.10 3.17
C ALA A 85 -23.19 9.29 4.49
N ASP A 86 -22.13 8.53 4.82
CA ASP A 86 -21.92 7.92 6.12
C ASP A 86 -20.88 8.74 6.90
N SER A 87 -21.33 9.51 7.87
CA SER A 87 -20.48 10.41 8.66
C SER A 87 -19.38 9.68 9.44
N ARG A 88 -19.51 8.38 9.70
CA ARG A 88 -18.46 7.55 10.34
C ARG A 88 -17.21 7.42 9.49
N ARG A 89 -17.27 7.78 8.21
CA ARG A 89 -16.12 7.79 7.30
C ARG A 89 -15.24 9.02 7.44
N ALA A 90 -15.77 10.09 8.03
CA ALA A 90 -15.00 11.28 8.32
C ALA A 90 -14.05 11.02 9.50
N PHE A 91 -12.86 11.60 9.43
CA PHE A 91 -11.95 11.63 10.57
C PHE A 91 -12.60 12.46 11.71
N ASP A 92 -12.58 11.92 12.91
CA ASP A 92 -13.13 12.58 14.10
C ASP A 92 -11.99 13.31 14.85
N PRO A 93 -12.04 14.64 14.97
CA PRO A 93 -10.99 15.40 15.66
C PRO A 93 -10.72 14.96 17.10
N ARG A 94 -11.70 14.30 17.75
CA ARG A 94 -11.53 13.77 19.12
C ARG A 94 -10.50 12.65 19.23
N TYR A 95 -9.98 12.15 18.11
CA TYR A 95 -8.81 11.24 18.15
C TYR A 95 -7.58 11.91 18.76
N ALA A 96 -7.46 13.23 18.68
CA ALA A 96 -6.39 13.96 19.36
C ALA A 96 -6.48 13.82 20.89
N ASP A 97 -7.68 13.75 21.46
CA ASP A 97 -7.87 13.53 22.91
C ASP A 97 -7.49 12.10 23.32
N LEU A 98 -7.65 11.14 22.39
CA LEU A 98 -7.32 9.73 22.65
C LEU A 98 -5.84 9.40 22.50
N ASP A 99 -5.13 10.16 21.69
CA ASP A 99 -3.72 9.99 21.39
C ASP A 99 -3.01 11.36 21.42
N PRO A 100 -2.99 12.05 22.60
CA PRO A 100 -2.50 13.42 22.69
C PRO A 100 -1.04 13.55 22.25
N ASP A 101 -0.23 12.52 22.47
CA ASP A 101 1.17 12.50 22.06
C ASP A 101 1.34 12.13 20.57
N GLY A 102 0.27 11.77 19.87
CA GLY A 102 0.25 11.44 18.45
C GLY A 102 0.99 10.17 18.05
N VAL A 103 1.39 9.33 19.01
CA VAL A 103 2.24 8.14 18.78
C VAL A 103 1.59 7.14 17.82
N LEU A 104 0.26 7.06 17.82
CA LEU A 104 -0.49 6.15 16.96
C LEU A 104 -0.82 6.77 15.59
N HIS A 105 -0.58 8.08 15.40
CA HIS A 105 -0.97 8.81 14.20
C HIS A 105 0.21 9.42 13.44
N PHE A 106 1.30 9.82 14.10
CA PHE A 106 2.41 10.52 13.48
C PHE A 106 3.71 9.71 13.58
N ALA A 107 4.51 9.75 12.52
CA ALA A 107 5.81 9.08 12.45
C ALA A 107 6.73 9.79 11.43
N PRO A 108 6.96 11.12 11.57
CA PRO A 108 7.74 11.89 10.59
C PRO A 108 9.16 11.35 10.41
N GLU A 109 9.76 10.81 11.47
CA GLU A 109 11.08 10.17 11.44
C GLU A 109 11.10 8.91 10.56
N LEU A 110 10.03 8.10 10.61
CA LEU A 110 9.93 6.89 9.78
C LEU A 110 9.63 7.23 8.32
N VAL A 111 8.80 8.23 8.07
CA VAL A 111 8.53 8.72 6.70
C VAL A 111 9.83 9.22 6.07
N ARG A 112 10.66 9.96 6.83
CA ARG A 112 11.97 10.41 6.39
C ARG A 112 12.90 9.22 6.13
N LEU A 113 12.94 8.24 7.03
CA LEU A 113 13.75 7.04 6.87
C LEU A 113 13.39 6.29 5.57
N VAL A 114 12.11 6.09 5.28
CA VAL A 114 11.64 5.51 4.01
C VAL A 114 12.15 6.32 2.82
N SER A 115 11.98 7.64 2.84
CA SER A 115 12.37 8.51 1.72
C SER A 115 13.87 8.51 1.43
N GLN A 116 14.69 8.27 2.46
CA GLN A 116 16.15 8.26 2.38
C GLN A 116 16.73 6.87 2.08
N THR A 117 15.94 5.81 2.25
CA THR A 117 16.42 4.44 2.01
C THR A 117 16.52 4.15 0.52
N LYS A 118 17.72 3.83 0.07
CA LYS A 118 18.00 3.55 -1.35
C LYS A 118 17.10 2.44 -1.90
N GLY A 119 16.50 2.71 -3.05
CA GLY A 119 15.65 1.75 -3.75
C GLY A 119 14.22 1.69 -3.25
N GLN A 120 13.86 2.47 -2.22
CA GLN A 120 12.48 2.58 -1.79
C GLN A 120 11.78 3.75 -2.47
N ASP A 121 10.52 3.57 -2.81
CA ASP A 121 9.66 4.56 -3.42
C ASP A 121 8.67 5.07 -2.37
N LEU A 122 8.73 6.37 -2.06
CA LEU A 122 7.76 7.01 -1.20
C LEU A 122 6.53 7.40 -2.02
N GLY A 123 5.56 6.51 -2.07
CA GLY A 123 4.25 6.75 -2.66
C GLY A 123 3.28 7.42 -1.68
N THR A 124 2.13 7.85 -2.18
CA THR A 124 1.06 8.40 -1.33
C THR A 124 -0.06 7.40 -1.08
N HIS A 125 -0.66 7.50 0.11
CA HIS A 125 -1.92 6.86 0.48
C HIS A 125 -2.96 7.92 0.85
N THR A 126 -2.95 9.04 0.09
CA THR A 126 -3.63 10.31 0.34
C THR A 126 -3.09 11.05 1.58
N PHE A 127 -3.55 12.28 1.86
CA PHE A 127 -3.09 12.99 3.05
C PHE A 127 -3.74 12.46 4.32
N SER A 128 -5.05 12.33 4.33
CA SER A 128 -5.85 11.96 5.51
C SER A 128 -6.55 10.61 5.36
N HIS A 129 -6.02 9.71 4.52
CA HIS A 129 -6.63 8.40 4.24
C HIS A 129 -8.09 8.52 3.80
N ILE A 130 -8.39 9.47 2.88
CA ILE A 130 -9.76 9.71 2.43
C ILE A 130 -10.33 8.53 1.62
N PHE A 131 -11.59 8.18 1.85
CA PHE A 131 -12.30 7.08 1.17
C PHE A 131 -12.89 7.55 -0.15
N LEU A 132 -12.09 7.50 -1.21
CA LEU A 132 -12.36 8.11 -2.51
C LEU A 132 -13.60 7.56 -3.24
N GLY A 133 -13.96 6.31 -3.00
CA GLY A 133 -15.12 5.66 -3.61
C GLY A 133 -16.43 5.85 -2.84
N GLU A 134 -16.42 6.53 -1.70
CA GLU A 134 -17.61 6.73 -0.88
C GLU A 134 -18.49 7.87 -1.42
N ARG A 135 -19.80 7.74 -1.21
CA ARG A 135 -20.75 8.79 -1.62
C ARG A 135 -20.51 10.07 -0.82
N GLY A 136 -20.53 11.19 -1.52
CA GLY A 136 -20.35 12.52 -0.93
C GLY A 136 -18.94 13.10 -1.10
N VAL A 137 -17.98 12.31 -1.62
CA VAL A 137 -16.66 12.82 -2.01
C VAL A 137 -16.79 13.58 -3.32
N ALA A 138 -16.30 14.81 -3.35
CA ALA A 138 -16.25 15.66 -4.54
C ALA A 138 -14.81 15.88 -5.00
N GLN A 139 -14.64 16.26 -6.26
CA GLN A 139 -13.31 16.53 -6.83
C GLN A 139 -12.51 17.57 -6.04
N LYS A 140 -13.17 18.60 -5.51
CA LYS A 140 -12.52 19.62 -4.65
C LYS A 140 -11.88 19.03 -3.39
N ASP A 141 -12.50 17.99 -2.79
CA ASP A 141 -11.98 17.34 -1.59
C ASP A 141 -10.71 16.56 -1.95
N VAL A 142 -10.72 15.89 -3.09
CA VAL A 142 -9.56 15.17 -3.64
C VAL A 142 -8.43 16.13 -3.99
N GLN A 143 -8.74 17.28 -4.59
CA GLN A 143 -7.76 18.32 -4.89
C GLN A 143 -7.08 18.87 -3.65
N ALA A 144 -7.86 19.17 -2.61
CA ALA A 144 -7.34 19.70 -1.35
C ALA A 144 -6.46 18.66 -0.63
N ASP A 145 -6.89 17.40 -0.55
CA ASP A 145 -6.13 16.30 0.06
C ASP A 145 -4.81 16.03 -0.70
N HIS A 146 -4.86 16.00 -2.03
CA HIS A 146 -3.66 15.80 -2.86
C HIS A 146 -2.68 16.98 -2.77
N ALA A 147 -3.18 18.21 -2.70
CA ALA A 147 -2.34 19.38 -2.50
C ALA A 147 -1.65 19.36 -1.13
N ALA A 148 -2.34 18.93 -0.08
CA ALA A 148 -1.78 18.82 1.26
C ALA A 148 -0.62 17.81 1.32
N VAL A 149 -0.79 16.59 0.79
CA VAL A 149 0.29 15.59 0.81
C VAL A 149 1.46 16.00 -0.08
N THR A 150 1.22 16.54 -1.26
CA THR A 150 2.27 17.00 -2.17
C THR A 150 3.04 18.19 -1.62
N GLY A 151 2.36 19.15 -1.00
CA GLY A 151 2.96 20.30 -0.33
C GLY A 151 3.88 19.86 0.80
N LEU A 152 3.37 19.05 1.73
CA LEU A 152 4.12 18.58 2.89
C LEU A 152 5.35 17.73 2.48
N PHE A 153 5.20 16.79 1.53
CA PHE A 153 6.33 15.98 1.10
C PHE A 153 7.37 16.78 0.33
N ARG A 154 6.97 17.78 -0.45
CA ARG A 154 7.92 18.70 -1.13
C ARG A 154 8.70 19.51 -0.11
N GLU A 155 8.04 20.09 0.87
CA GLU A 155 8.65 20.91 1.91
C GLU A 155 9.63 20.12 2.78
N ARG A 156 9.23 18.93 3.27
CA ARG A 156 10.00 18.19 4.26
C ARG A 156 10.98 17.20 3.72
N LEU A 157 10.69 16.64 2.56
CA LEU A 157 11.41 15.50 1.99
C LEU A 157 12.01 15.83 0.62
N SER A 158 11.81 17.04 0.12
CA SER A 158 12.24 17.48 -1.22
C SER A 158 11.79 16.51 -2.33
N THR A 159 10.62 15.87 -2.14
CA THR A 159 10.06 14.90 -3.07
C THR A 159 8.58 15.13 -3.31
N VAL A 160 8.07 14.61 -4.43
CA VAL A 160 6.64 14.58 -4.76
C VAL A 160 6.28 13.14 -5.09
N PRO A 161 5.25 12.56 -4.48
CA PRO A 161 4.86 11.19 -4.76
C PRO A 161 4.34 11.04 -6.19
N THR A 162 4.83 10.05 -6.91
CA THR A 162 4.37 9.67 -8.25
C THR A 162 3.63 8.34 -8.26
N SER A 163 3.64 7.63 -7.14
CA SER A 163 2.94 6.38 -6.92
C SER A 163 1.80 6.56 -5.92
N LEU A 164 0.65 5.96 -6.20
CA LEU A 164 -0.56 6.05 -5.37
C LEU A 164 -1.11 4.65 -5.06
N VAL A 165 -1.43 4.42 -3.81
CA VAL A 165 -2.34 3.36 -3.40
C VAL A 165 -3.60 3.99 -2.86
N PHE A 166 -4.73 3.60 -3.39
CA PHE A 166 -6.02 4.14 -2.98
C PHE A 166 -6.45 3.57 -1.62
N PRO A 167 -6.81 4.41 -0.63
CA PRO A 167 -7.38 3.95 0.62
C PRO A 167 -8.52 2.95 0.40
N ARG A 168 -8.49 1.84 1.13
CA ARG A 168 -9.45 0.73 0.95
C ARG A 168 -9.47 0.14 -0.48
N ASN A 169 -8.45 0.36 -1.29
CA ASN A 169 -8.41 0.02 -2.71
C ASN A 169 -9.64 0.56 -3.50
N GLN A 170 -10.20 1.67 -3.06
CA GLN A 170 -11.30 2.37 -3.74
C GLN A 170 -10.76 3.25 -4.86
N VAL A 171 -10.52 2.67 -6.03
CA VAL A 171 -10.00 3.38 -7.21
C VAL A 171 -11.05 4.35 -7.73
N ALA A 172 -10.82 5.65 -7.54
CA ALA A 172 -11.70 6.71 -8.00
C ALA A 172 -10.87 7.97 -8.35
N PHE A 173 -11.42 8.90 -9.12
CA PHE A 173 -10.76 10.13 -9.54
C PHE A 173 -9.42 9.94 -10.26
N LEU A 174 -9.21 8.81 -10.91
CA LEU A 174 -7.93 8.44 -11.51
C LEU A 174 -7.43 9.47 -12.53
N ASN A 175 -8.32 10.04 -13.35
CA ASN A 175 -7.95 11.07 -14.33
C ASN A 175 -7.38 12.33 -13.66
N PHE A 176 -7.93 12.72 -12.49
CA PHE A 176 -7.39 13.82 -11.70
C PHE A 176 -5.96 13.50 -11.23
N TYR A 177 -5.74 12.34 -10.62
CA TYR A 177 -4.42 11.95 -10.12
C TYR A 177 -3.37 11.86 -11.23
N ARG A 178 -3.73 11.28 -12.38
CA ARG A 178 -2.84 11.21 -13.56
C ARG A 178 -2.46 12.61 -14.07
N ALA A 179 -3.42 13.52 -14.14
CA ALA A 179 -3.18 14.92 -14.56
C ALA A 179 -2.31 15.70 -13.53
N ASN A 180 -2.22 15.21 -12.29
CA ASN A 180 -1.46 15.84 -11.20
C ASN A 180 -0.21 15.06 -10.78
N GLY A 181 0.39 14.30 -11.69
CA GLY A 181 1.73 13.72 -11.52
C GLY A 181 1.78 12.28 -10.99
N ILE A 182 0.64 11.65 -10.73
CA ILE A 182 0.62 10.22 -10.41
C ILE A 182 0.79 9.40 -11.69
N THR A 183 1.87 8.66 -11.79
CA THR A 183 2.23 7.83 -12.95
C THR A 183 2.06 6.34 -12.68
N ALA A 184 1.99 5.94 -11.42
CA ALA A 184 1.77 4.55 -11.02
C ALA A 184 0.73 4.45 -9.89
N TRP A 185 -0.09 3.43 -9.93
CA TRP A 185 -1.08 3.16 -8.86
C TRP A 185 -1.31 1.65 -8.71
N ARG A 186 -1.76 1.24 -7.51
CA ARG A 186 -2.27 -0.12 -7.28
C ARG A 186 -3.72 -0.17 -7.71
N ASP A 187 -4.02 -0.97 -8.73
CA ASP A 187 -5.35 -1.15 -9.27
C ASP A 187 -6.07 -2.34 -8.64
N ASN A 188 -7.38 -2.41 -8.84
CA ASN A 188 -8.19 -3.56 -8.43
C ASN A 188 -8.01 -4.75 -9.37
N GLU A 189 -8.07 -5.94 -8.79
CA GLU A 189 -8.17 -7.18 -9.56
C GLU A 189 -9.45 -7.24 -10.40
N ARG A 190 -9.39 -7.96 -11.51
CA ARG A 190 -10.56 -8.15 -12.40
C ARG A 190 -11.67 -8.98 -11.77
N SER A 191 -11.31 -9.91 -10.88
CA SER A 191 -12.28 -10.74 -10.19
C SER A 191 -13.18 -9.89 -9.30
N TRP A 192 -14.50 -10.01 -9.48
CA TRP A 192 -15.47 -9.16 -8.82
C TRP A 192 -15.35 -9.14 -7.28
N TYR A 193 -15.05 -10.28 -6.65
CA TYR A 193 -14.89 -10.40 -5.20
C TYR A 193 -13.57 -9.77 -4.68
N LEU A 194 -12.61 -9.51 -5.56
CA LEU A 194 -11.36 -8.83 -5.24
C LEU A 194 -11.44 -7.32 -5.49
N ASN A 195 -12.42 -6.88 -6.29
CA ASN A 195 -12.62 -5.46 -6.58
C ASN A 195 -13.26 -4.76 -5.38
N GLN A 196 -12.44 -4.12 -4.57
CA GLN A 196 -12.88 -3.47 -3.34
C GLN A 196 -13.70 -2.19 -3.57
N THR A 197 -13.55 -1.53 -4.69
CA THR A 197 -14.40 -0.38 -5.05
C THR A 197 -15.87 -0.79 -5.17
N LYS A 198 -16.13 -2.01 -5.67
CA LYS A 198 -17.49 -2.51 -5.88
C LYS A 198 -18.06 -3.31 -4.69
N CYS A 199 -17.19 -3.94 -3.89
CA CYS A 199 -17.58 -4.98 -2.95
C CYS A 199 -16.96 -4.85 -1.54
N ALA A 200 -16.52 -3.65 -1.14
CA ALA A 200 -15.67 -3.43 0.04
C ALA A 200 -16.17 -4.11 1.32
N ASN A 201 -17.45 -3.99 1.66
CA ASN A 201 -17.99 -4.38 2.97
C ASN A 201 -18.94 -5.59 2.94
N HIS A 202 -19.07 -6.27 1.82
CA HIS A 202 -19.99 -7.38 1.71
C HIS A 202 -19.35 -8.68 2.27
N PRO A 203 -20.06 -9.47 3.11
CA PRO A 203 -19.50 -10.67 3.75
C PRO A 203 -19.07 -11.76 2.76
N ILE A 204 -19.81 -11.96 1.66
CA ILE A 204 -19.50 -12.98 0.65
C ILE A 204 -18.15 -12.69 -0.05
N PRO A 205 -17.90 -11.50 -0.64
CA PRO A 205 -16.59 -11.18 -1.17
C PRO A 205 -15.45 -11.28 -0.13
N ARG A 206 -15.73 -10.95 1.14
CA ARG A 206 -14.74 -11.10 2.22
C ARG A 206 -14.36 -12.58 2.43
N ALA A 207 -15.34 -13.47 2.48
CA ALA A 207 -15.09 -14.91 2.59
C ALA A 207 -14.34 -15.46 1.36
N LEU A 208 -14.74 -15.05 0.15
CA LEU A 208 -14.06 -15.45 -1.09
C LEU A 208 -12.62 -14.96 -1.17
N ARG A 209 -12.31 -13.75 -0.67
CA ARG A 209 -10.91 -13.25 -0.57
C ARG A 209 -10.05 -14.09 0.37
N ILE A 210 -10.63 -14.61 1.45
CA ILE A 210 -9.91 -15.51 2.36
C ILE A 210 -9.69 -16.86 1.68
N ALA A 211 -10.72 -17.42 1.04
CA ALA A 211 -10.62 -18.67 0.30
C ALA A 211 -9.58 -18.57 -0.83
N ASP A 212 -9.58 -17.49 -1.62
CA ASP A 212 -8.61 -17.26 -2.68
C ASP A 212 -7.16 -17.21 -2.15
N ALA A 213 -6.95 -16.54 -1.03
CA ALA A 213 -5.61 -16.47 -0.41
C ALA A 213 -5.10 -17.82 0.11
N LEU A 214 -5.99 -18.80 0.30
CA LEU A 214 -5.72 -20.14 0.77
C LEU A 214 -5.89 -21.22 -0.32
N THR A 215 -5.95 -20.82 -1.59
CA THR A 215 -6.14 -21.75 -2.71
C THR A 215 -4.93 -21.75 -3.66
N PRO A 216 -3.90 -22.59 -3.43
CA PRO A 216 -2.65 -22.54 -4.20
C PRO A 216 -2.80 -22.84 -5.67
N PHE A 217 -3.79 -23.60 -6.09
CA PHE A 217 -4.01 -23.98 -7.50
C PHE A 217 -4.79 -22.93 -8.32
N TRP A 218 -5.27 -21.86 -7.69
CA TRP A 218 -5.94 -20.76 -8.37
C TRP A 218 -4.99 -19.57 -8.52
N THR A 219 -4.16 -19.60 -9.56
CA THR A 219 -3.17 -18.53 -9.82
C THR A 219 -3.66 -17.59 -10.91
N ARG A 220 -3.20 -16.33 -10.85
CA ARG A 220 -3.57 -15.25 -11.78
C ARG A 220 -2.51 -14.97 -12.83
N GLY A 221 -1.26 -15.36 -12.54
CA GLY A 221 -0.13 -15.24 -13.44
C GLY A 221 0.37 -13.83 -13.69
N GLY A 222 -0.01 -12.87 -12.89
CA GLY A 222 0.47 -11.50 -12.98
C GLY A 222 -0.01 -10.72 -14.22
N ARG A 223 -0.27 -9.43 -14.07
CA ARG A 223 -0.55 -8.49 -15.17
C ARG A 223 -0.09 -7.10 -14.84
N PHE A 224 0.41 -6.39 -15.83
CA PHE A 224 0.66 -4.97 -15.77
C PHE A 224 -0.32 -4.23 -16.68
N LEU A 225 -0.97 -3.20 -16.14
CA LEU A 225 -1.72 -2.20 -16.90
C LEU A 225 -0.90 -0.92 -16.92
N GLU A 226 -1.07 -0.11 -17.96
CA GLU A 226 -0.42 1.19 -18.06
C GLU A 226 -0.67 2.02 -16.79
N GLY A 227 0.40 2.33 -16.06
CA GLY A 227 0.37 3.05 -14.78
C GLY A 227 -0.16 2.28 -13.57
N GLY A 228 -0.75 1.05 -13.72
CA GLY A 228 -1.35 0.31 -12.63
C GLY A 228 -1.03 -1.19 -12.63
N THR A 229 -1.31 -1.87 -11.52
CA THR A 229 -1.12 -3.32 -11.36
C THR A 229 -2.43 -4.00 -11.00
N THR A 230 -2.74 -5.15 -11.60
CA THR A 230 -3.98 -5.90 -11.34
C THR A 230 -3.78 -7.26 -10.69
N SER A 231 -2.57 -7.80 -10.68
CA SER A 231 -2.30 -9.09 -10.05
C SER A 231 -1.67 -8.89 -8.69
N THR A 232 -2.52 -8.66 -7.70
CA THR A 232 -2.09 -8.36 -6.34
C THR A 232 -2.39 -9.51 -5.38
N LEU A 233 -1.46 -9.77 -4.46
CA LEU A 233 -1.65 -10.72 -3.38
C LEU A 233 -1.36 -10.05 -2.03
N PHE A 234 -2.38 -10.00 -1.17
CA PHE A 234 -2.21 -9.54 0.20
C PHE A 234 -1.46 -10.60 1.03
N VAL A 235 -0.29 -10.25 1.55
CA VAL A 235 0.53 -11.13 2.37
C VAL A 235 -0.01 -11.18 3.79
N ARG A 236 -0.64 -12.30 4.16
CA ARG A 236 -1.39 -12.47 5.41
C ARG A 236 -0.51 -13.00 6.55
N VAL A 237 0.46 -12.19 7.00
CA VAL A 237 1.42 -12.58 8.05
C VAL A 237 0.79 -12.92 9.42
N THR A 238 -0.48 -12.61 9.62
CA THR A 238 -1.18 -12.87 10.90
C THR A 238 -1.91 -14.21 10.95
N LEU A 239 -1.92 -14.99 9.87
CA LEU A 239 -2.62 -16.28 9.80
C LEU A 239 -2.10 -17.28 10.86
N PRO A 240 -2.95 -18.19 11.35
CA PRO A 240 -2.49 -19.38 12.11
C PRO A 240 -1.50 -20.21 11.29
N GLU A 241 -0.66 -21.01 11.96
CA GLU A 241 0.49 -21.68 11.33
C GLU A 241 0.11 -22.59 10.14
N ILE A 242 -0.96 -23.38 10.27
CA ILE A 242 -1.42 -24.27 9.19
C ILE A 242 -1.87 -23.44 7.99
N ALA A 243 -2.70 -22.42 8.22
CA ALA A 243 -3.17 -21.52 7.15
C ALA A 243 -2.01 -20.72 6.54
N TRP A 244 -1.00 -20.38 7.32
CA TRP A 244 0.21 -19.73 6.81
C TRP A 244 0.98 -20.61 5.83
N LYS A 245 1.16 -21.90 6.13
CA LYS A 245 1.82 -22.85 5.19
C LYS A 245 1.06 -22.95 3.87
N VAL A 246 -0.27 -22.97 3.93
CA VAL A 246 -1.11 -22.96 2.71
C VAL A 246 -0.97 -21.65 1.95
N HIS A 247 -0.94 -20.52 2.66
CA HIS A 247 -0.73 -19.21 2.05
C HIS A 247 0.65 -19.08 1.40
N LEU A 248 1.68 -19.63 2.02
CA LEU A 248 3.03 -19.68 1.45
C LEU A 248 3.09 -20.56 0.17
N ALA A 249 2.35 -21.68 0.16
CA ALA A 249 2.16 -22.48 -1.05
C ALA A 249 1.44 -21.72 -2.16
N LYS A 250 0.47 -20.85 -1.82
CA LYS A 250 -0.17 -19.91 -2.76
C LYS A 250 0.86 -18.93 -3.34
N VAL A 251 1.71 -18.32 -2.51
CA VAL A 251 2.79 -17.45 -2.97
C VAL A 251 3.69 -18.20 -3.97
N ALA A 252 4.13 -19.41 -3.63
CA ALA A 252 4.95 -20.22 -4.51
C ALA A 252 4.27 -20.53 -5.86
N ALA A 253 2.98 -20.81 -5.85
CA ALA A 253 2.20 -21.07 -7.07
C ALA A 253 2.08 -19.82 -7.94
N GLU A 254 1.80 -18.65 -7.37
CA GLU A 254 1.75 -17.39 -8.13
C GLU A 254 3.11 -17.06 -8.78
N VAL A 255 4.21 -17.23 -8.03
CA VAL A 255 5.57 -16.97 -8.56
C VAL A 255 5.92 -17.91 -9.69
N ARG A 256 5.62 -19.22 -9.58
CA ARG A 256 5.85 -20.20 -10.66
C ARG A 256 5.06 -19.91 -11.92
N CYS A 257 3.88 -19.32 -11.78
CA CYS A 257 3.00 -18.98 -12.91
C CYS A 257 3.33 -17.64 -13.58
N MET A 258 4.32 -16.88 -13.07
CA MET A 258 4.75 -15.63 -13.68
C MET A 258 5.26 -15.86 -15.10
N ARG A 259 4.91 -14.96 -16.02
CA ARG A 259 5.42 -14.91 -17.40
C ARG A 259 6.45 -13.78 -17.54
N ARG A 260 7.18 -13.75 -18.65
CA ARG A 260 8.22 -12.75 -18.90
C ARG A 260 7.71 -11.30 -18.87
N ASP A 261 6.49 -11.07 -19.26
CA ASP A 261 5.85 -9.75 -19.40
C ASP A 261 4.89 -9.42 -18.26
N THR A 262 4.97 -10.13 -17.11
CA THR A 262 4.02 -9.97 -16.03
C THR A 262 4.63 -9.31 -14.80
N VAL A 263 3.73 -8.66 -14.05
CA VAL A 263 4.00 -8.08 -12.73
C VAL A 263 3.20 -8.85 -11.69
N LEU A 264 3.86 -9.40 -10.71
CA LEU A 264 3.23 -9.97 -9.51
C LEU A 264 3.43 -8.99 -8.36
N HIS A 265 2.34 -8.50 -7.79
CA HIS A 265 2.34 -7.45 -6.78
C HIS A 265 1.93 -8.00 -5.42
N PHE A 266 2.86 -8.05 -4.49
CA PHE A 266 2.61 -8.35 -3.08
C PHE A 266 2.35 -7.07 -2.30
N TRP A 267 1.42 -7.12 -1.35
CA TRP A 267 1.18 -5.98 -0.49
C TRP A 267 0.82 -6.38 0.93
N LEU A 268 1.09 -5.48 1.87
CA LEU A 268 0.78 -5.66 3.28
C LEU A 268 0.75 -4.31 4.02
N HIS A 269 0.35 -4.36 5.29
CA HIS A 269 0.46 -3.22 6.19
C HIS A 269 1.58 -3.50 7.21
N PRO A 270 2.49 -2.56 7.49
CA PRO A 270 3.53 -2.73 8.52
C PRO A 270 2.96 -3.11 9.90
N HIS A 271 1.78 -2.61 10.27
CA HIS A 271 1.13 -2.94 11.53
C HIS A 271 0.71 -4.42 11.64
N ASN A 272 0.53 -5.14 10.54
CA ASN A 272 0.30 -6.58 10.57
C ASN A 272 1.57 -7.36 10.91
N VAL A 273 2.73 -6.84 10.55
CA VAL A 273 4.04 -7.39 10.96
C VAL A 273 4.30 -7.06 12.43
N GLY A 274 4.01 -5.83 12.83
CA GLY A 274 4.25 -5.32 14.18
C GLY A 274 3.47 -6.03 15.29
N GLY A 275 2.27 -6.54 15.01
CA GLY A 275 1.44 -7.23 16.01
C GLY A 275 2.12 -8.44 16.67
N ASN A 276 3.05 -9.06 15.98
CA ASN A 276 4.05 -10.00 16.53
C ASN A 276 5.30 -9.90 15.67
N LEU A 277 6.16 -8.96 16.02
CA LEU A 277 7.30 -8.55 15.21
C LEU A 277 8.18 -9.72 14.78
N ARG A 278 8.61 -10.57 15.73
CA ARG A 278 9.48 -11.72 15.44
C ARG A 278 8.85 -12.68 14.42
N ARG A 279 7.56 -13.03 14.62
CA ARG A 279 6.84 -13.91 13.71
C ARG A 279 6.57 -13.24 12.38
N GLY A 280 6.18 -11.97 12.40
CA GLY A 280 5.90 -11.19 11.20
C GLY A 280 7.13 -11.10 10.30
N MET A 281 8.27 -10.68 10.85
CA MET A 281 9.54 -10.62 10.12
C MET A 281 9.99 -11.96 9.57
N ALA A 282 9.93 -13.04 10.39
CA ALA A 282 10.26 -14.39 9.91
C ALA A 282 9.39 -14.83 8.73
N ARG A 283 8.10 -14.44 8.73
CA ARG A 283 7.18 -14.73 7.62
C ARG A 283 7.47 -13.91 6.36
N ILE A 284 7.90 -12.67 6.48
CA ILE A 284 8.37 -11.89 5.32
C ILE A 284 9.62 -12.54 4.73
N VAL A 285 10.57 -12.95 5.53
CA VAL A 285 11.76 -13.70 5.06
C VAL A 285 11.33 -14.96 4.31
N GLN A 286 10.40 -15.76 4.83
CA GLN A 286 9.88 -16.95 4.14
C GLN A 286 9.23 -16.64 2.79
N VAL A 287 8.52 -15.51 2.67
CA VAL A 287 7.95 -15.07 1.38
C VAL A 287 9.07 -14.70 0.41
N LEU A 288 10.07 -13.93 0.84
CA LEU A 288 11.21 -13.56 -0.01
C LEU A 288 11.99 -14.79 -0.46
N ASP A 289 12.30 -15.73 0.45
CA ASP A 289 12.96 -17.01 0.12
C ASP A 289 12.14 -17.84 -0.87
N THR A 290 10.81 -17.80 -0.76
CA THR A 290 9.91 -18.48 -1.69
C THR A 290 9.95 -17.81 -3.07
N ILE A 291 9.99 -16.49 -3.12
CA ILE A 291 10.13 -15.75 -4.39
C ILE A 291 11.47 -16.09 -5.02
N ASP A 292 12.58 -15.95 -4.29
CA ASP A 292 13.93 -16.19 -4.83
C ASP A 292 14.11 -17.65 -5.31
N LYS A 293 13.47 -18.62 -4.61
CA LYS A 293 13.51 -20.04 -4.96
C LYS A 293 12.76 -20.38 -6.25
N TYR A 294 11.61 -19.74 -6.49
CA TYR A 294 10.68 -20.14 -7.54
C TYR A 294 10.54 -19.12 -8.66
N ALA A 295 11.09 -17.92 -8.50
CA ALA A 295 11.12 -16.92 -9.56
C ALA A 295 11.96 -17.42 -10.76
N ARG A 296 11.54 -17.01 -11.94
CA ARG A 296 12.29 -17.29 -13.16
C ARG A 296 13.59 -16.51 -13.18
N GLU A 297 14.58 -17.05 -13.85
CA GLU A 297 15.81 -16.32 -14.13
C GLU A 297 15.51 -14.95 -14.79
N GLY A 298 16.21 -13.93 -14.34
CA GLY A 298 15.98 -12.56 -14.78
C GLY A 298 14.81 -11.84 -14.11
N THR A 299 14.09 -12.47 -13.16
CA THR A 299 13.09 -11.76 -12.35
C THR A 299 13.75 -10.65 -11.52
N VAL A 300 13.14 -9.48 -11.50
CA VAL A 300 13.65 -8.32 -10.77
C VAL A 300 12.60 -7.77 -9.81
N TYR A 301 13.07 -7.26 -8.67
CA TYR A 301 12.25 -6.44 -7.79
C TYR A 301 12.16 -5.02 -8.35
N ALA A 302 10.96 -4.46 -8.41
CA ALA A 302 10.68 -3.12 -8.88
C ALA A 302 9.67 -2.43 -7.97
N SER A 303 9.83 -1.14 -7.72
CA SER A 303 8.78 -0.32 -7.15
C SER A 303 7.70 0.00 -8.19
N MET A 304 6.55 0.49 -7.76
CA MET A 304 5.51 0.97 -8.68
C MET A 304 6.04 2.12 -9.54
N ARG A 305 6.86 2.99 -8.97
CA ARG A 305 7.54 4.08 -9.69
C ARG A 305 8.47 3.53 -10.79
N ASP A 306 9.25 2.49 -10.52
CA ASP A 306 10.14 1.88 -11.52
C ASP A 306 9.35 1.32 -12.71
N LEU A 307 8.17 0.73 -12.46
CA LEU A 307 7.30 0.24 -13.53
C LEU A 307 6.85 1.37 -14.46
N ALA A 308 6.43 2.50 -13.89
CA ALA A 308 5.98 3.65 -14.68
C ALA A 308 7.11 4.26 -15.51
N LEU A 309 8.31 4.37 -14.94
CA LEU A 309 9.49 4.87 -15.64
C LEU A 309 9.88 3.96 -16.81
N SER A 310 9.87 2.65 -16.61
CA SER A 310 10.16 1.68 -17.68
C SER A 310 9.14 1.79 -18.83
N ALA A 311 7.85 1.89 -18.50
CA ALA A 311 6.80 2.02 -19.51
C ALA A 311 6.90 3.34 -20.31
N ALA A 312 7.33 4.43 -19.69
CA ALA A 312 7.53 5.71 -20.35
C ALA A 312 8.70 5.65 -21.36
N LEU A 313 9.82 5.00 -20.97
CA LEU A 313 10.97 4.81 -21.85
C LEU A 313 10.63 3.94 -23.07
N ASP A 314 9.87 2.87 -22.87
CA ASP A 314 9.42 2.00 -23.96
C ASP A 314 8.51 2.73 -24.97
N ASN A 315 7.71 3.68 -24.53
CA ASN A 315 6.85 4.47 -25.41
C ASN A 315 7.64 5.52 -26.19
N SER A 316 8.63 6.16 -25.56
CA SER A 316 9.49 7.15 -26.24
C SER A 316 10.43 6.52 -27.29
N ALA A 317 10.79 5.26 -27.15
CA ALA A 317 11.61 4.53 -28.14
C ALA A 317 10.82 4.06 -29.37
N LYS A 318 9.50 4.21 -29.37
CA LYS A 318 8.59 3.80 -30.47
C LYS A 318 8.06 4.97 -31.31
N THR A 319 8.29 6.20 -30.85
CA THR A 319 8.01 7.44 -31.60
C THR A 319 9.25 7.95 -32.30
#